data_3e6a17d840632fa2c177acc348ca6ab2
#
_entry.id   3e6a17d840632fa2c177acc348ca6ab2
#
_cell.length_a   1.000
_cell.length_b   1.000
_cell.length_c   1.000
_cell.angle_alpha   90.00
_cell.angle_beta   90.00
_cell.angle_gamma   90.00
#
_symmetry.space_group_name_H-M   'P 1'
#
loop_
_entity.id
_entity.type
_entity.pdbx_description
1 polymer ?
#
loop_
_entity_poly.entity_id
_entity_poly.type
_entity_poly.pdbx_seq_one_letter_code
_entity_poly.pdbx_strand_id
1 'polypeptide(L)'
;MIDLKGKHAIIKLKEEGHSNREVARLTGVHRKTVARYWDEYVRQLDALPITGDVKALQEAIVSVPKYHSGNRTPRKYTEAIDVLLELILAEEAAKDAVLGSRHKQRLTVVQIHGMVRDAGHDIGKTTLSEHIRAKRAKAKEAFIRQEYDFGARLEYDFGEVKLVIDDELGTYYMAVLSSPAGDFRWAYLYTNQKKGVFMDSHVRFFEMAGGCYEETVYDNMKNVVSRFIGKSEKQLNPDLIKMSIYYGFKINVTNCFSGNEKGHVEGSVKIIRNKVFAAKYQFDTLADAEAYLSEKLEKMNEGSMFEEERKHLRPYRPPLELAEISDQKVDKYSFVRVDNNFYSVPDYLVGRNVLVKSYPTEIVVYSVGNKVCSHKKKEGFHETSVEIVHYLDTFMRKPGALKNSVALRSKEELRAVYDKYFTGKAREFIEIMKENADKELPEVVKILIAAKDSGRNADAATLEDNIMEKTVSGLTALSALFGSKGGERYAN
;
A
#
# COMPACT_ATOMS: atom_id res chain seq x y z
N MET A 1 30.65 30.04 14.41
CA MET A 1 29.99 31.32 14.06
C MET A 1 29.39 31.86 15.34
N ILE A 2 29.46 33.16 15.58
CA ILE A 2 28.88 33.76 16.80
C ILE A 2 27.39 33.91 16.55
N ASP A 3 26.56 33.57 17.52
CA ASP A 3 25.11 33.82 17.49
C ASP A 3 24.78 35.29 17.85
N LEU A 4 23.52 35.64 17.78
CA LEU A 4 23.08 37.00 18.09
C LEU A 4 23.37 37.37 19.55
N LYS A 5 23.21 36.41 20.48
CA LYS A 5 23.50 36.64 21.92
C LYS A 5 25.01 36.94 22.17
N GLY A 6 25.90 36.22 21.48
CA GLY A 6 27.31 36.47 21.52
C GLY A 6 27.70 37.84 20.92
N LYS A 7 27.08 38.30 19.84
CA LYS A 7 27.29 39.65 19.28
C LYS A 7 26.87 40.72 20.29
N HIS A 8 25.70 40.60 20.90
CA HIS A 8 25.22 41.57 21.92
C HIS A 8 26.09 41.59 23.17
N ALA A 9 26.56 40.41 23.63
CA ALA A 9 27.47 40.35 24.78
C ALA A 9 28.77 41.08 24.52
N ILE A 10 29.37 40.95 23.30
CA ILE A 10 30.55 41.67 22.89
C ILE A 10 30.31 43.19 22.93
N ILE A 11 29.22 43.66 22.34
CA ILE A 11 28.90 45.11 22.29
C ILE A 11 28.72 45.64 23.70
N LYS A 12 27.96 44.99 24.55
CA LYS A 12 27.69 45.40 25.93
C LYS A 12 28.97 45.52 26.77
N LEU A 13 29.82 44.48 26.75
CA LEU A 13 31.07 44.50 27.48
C LEU A 13 32.04 45.59 26.95
N LYS A 14 32.00 45.89 25.67
CA LYS A 14 32.78 46.98 25.08
C LYS A 14 32.27 48.36 25.51
N GLU A 15 30.95 48.58 25.59
CA GLU A 15 30.35 49.79 26.13
C GLU A 15 30.65 50.00 27.60
N GLU A 16 30.80 48.93 28.38
CA GLU A 16 31.25 48.92 29.77
C GLU A 16 32.76 49.23 29.93
N GLY A 17 33.47 49.44 28.84
CA GLY A 17 34.89 49.85 28.83
C GLY A 17 35.91 48.70 28.85
N HIS A 18 35.48 47.47 28.70
CA HIS A 18 36.39 46.32 28.70
C HIS A 18 37.29 46.29 27.46
N SER A 19 38.55 45.88 27.64
CA SER A 19 39.51 45.72 26.53
C SER A 19 39.13 44.52 25.63
N ASN A 20 39.55 44.53 24.34
CA ASN A 20 39.33 43.42 23.43
C ASN A 20 39.91 42.07 23.94
N ARG A 21 40.96 42.11 24.78
CA ARG A 21 41.50 40.90 25.41
C ARG A 21 40.59 40.36 26.51
N GLU A 22 40.03 41.25 27.26
CA GLU A 22 39.15 40.90 28.38
C GLU A 22 37.81 40.39 27.91
N VAL A 23 37.22 41.07 26.91
CA VAL A 23 36.00 40.59 26.24
C VAL A 23 36.21 39.24 25.58
N ALA A 24 37.35 39.00 24.94
CA ALA A 24 37.70 37.71 24.37
C ALA A 24 37.78 36.59 25.43
N ARG A 25 38.33 36.90 26.60
CA ARG A 25 38.41 35.96 27.73
C ARG A 25 37.05 35.66 28.33
N LEU A 26 36.18 36.66 28.48
CA LEU A 26 34.85 36.52 29.07
C LEU A 26 33.86 35.84 28.14
N THR A 27 33.93 36.08 26.82
CA THR A 27 33.02 35.54 25.85
C THR A 27 33.50 34.26 25.17
N GLY A 28 34.76 33.87 25.32
CA GLY A 28 35.35 32.76 24.57
C GLY A 28 35.60 33.04 23.08
N VAL A 29 35.39 34.29 22.64
CA VAL A 29 35.48 34.69 21.24
C VAL A 29 36.88 35.22 20.93
N HIS A 30 37.44 34.84 19.76
CA HIS A 30 38.78 35.29 19.38
C HIS A 30 38.88 36.82 19.29
N ARG A 31 39.95 37.40 19.83
CA ARG A 31 40.17 38.84 19.94
C ARG A 31 39.97 39.64 18.64
N LYS A 32 40.39 39.11 17.50
CA LYS A 32 40.17 39.76 16.19
C LYS A 32 38.69 39.84 15.81
N THR A 33 37.89 38.85 16.22
CA THR A 33 36.44 38.81 16.00
C THR A 33 35.73 39.82 16.91
N VAL A 34 36.17 39.96 18.17
CA VAL A 34 35.67 40.98 19.09
C VAL A 34 35.94 42.38 18.51
N ALA A 35 37.19 42.67 18.06
CA ALA A 35 37.53 43.93 17.42
C ALA A 35 36.63 44.22 16.21
N ARG A 36 36.45 43.26 15.31
CA ARG A 36 35.63 43.43 14.10
C ARG A 36 34.20 43.82 14.42
N TYR A 37 33.54 43.15 15.37
CA TYR A 37 32.15 43.47 15.72
C TYR A 37 32.05 44.82 16.45
N TRP A 38 33.03 45.19 17.24
CA TRP A 38 33.08 46.49 17.87
C TRP A 38 33.28 47.62 16.86
N ASP A 39 34.24 47.49 15.95
CA ASP A 39 34.54 48.46 14.93
C ASP A 39 33.33 48.63 13.92
N GLU A 40 32.61 47.56 13.68
CA GLU A 40 31.38 47.58 12.87
C GLU A 40 30.26 48.35 13.60
N TYR A 41 30.09 48.11 14.88
CA TYR A 41 29.10 48.82 15.71
C TYR A 41 29.41 50.29 15.84
N VAL A 42 30.67 50.66 16.12
CA VAL A 42 31.11 52.08 16.19
C VAL A 42 30.88 52.79 14.87
N ARG A 43 31.23 52.19 13.74
CA ARG A 43 30.96 52.74 12.41
C ARG A 43 29.46 52.95 12.13
N GLN A 44 28.64 52.07 12.62
CA GLN A 44 27.16 52.22 12.49
C GLN A 44 26.65 53.34 13.37
N LEU A 45 27.16 53.53 14.57
CA LEU A 45 26.86 54.68 15.44
C LEU A 45 27.30 56.00 14.85
N ASP A 46 28.50 56.07 14.30
CA ASP A 46 29.04 57.28 13.66
C ASP A 46 28.28 57.67 12.39
N ALA A 47 27.63 56.73 11.71
CA ALA A 47 26.81 56.97 10.53
C ALA A 47 25.41 57.51 10.87
N LEU A 48 24.92 57.36 12.08
CA LEU A 48 23.57 57.78 12.51
C LEU A 48 23.27 59.27 12.28
N PRO A 49 24.18 60.21 12.63
CA PRO A 49 23.91 61.65 12.41
C PRO A 49 23.86 62.05 10.94
N ILE A 50 24.44 61.24 10.05
CA ILE A 50 24.61 61.55 8.64
C ILE A 50 23.41 61.03 7.80
N THR A 51 22.88 59.87 8.12
CA THR A 51 21.88 59.18 7.31
C THR A 51 20.44 59.34 7.82
N GLY A 52 20.23 59.72 9.07
CA GLY A 52 18.89 59.91 9.66
C GLY A 52 18.01 58.66 9.73
N ASP A 53 18.50 57.50 9.26
CA ASP A 53 17.73 56.25 9.23
C ASP A 53 18.02 55.38 10.46
N VAL A 54 17.42 55.77 11.58
CA VAL A 54 17.51 55.09 12.87
C VAL A 54 16.98 53.66 12.78
N LYS A 55 15.98 53.41 11.93
CA LYS A 55 15.35 52.10 11.80
C LYS A 55 16.28 51.09 11.12
N ALA A 56 16.96 51.44 10.05
CA ALA A 56 17.91 50.58 9.36
C ALA A 56 19.11 50.25 10.26
N LEU A 57 19.55 51.16 11.12
CA LEU A 57 20.58 50.87 12.09
C LEU A 57 20.13 49.91 13.19
N GLN A 58 18.94 50.12 13.73
CA GLN A 58 18.37 49.20 14.70
C GLN A 58 18.25 47.77 14.12
N GLU A 59 17.78 47.64 12.87
CA GLU A 59 17.70 46.36 12.16
C GLU A 59 19.09 45.73 11.96
N ALA A 60 20.11 46.50 11.64
CA ALA A 60 21.49 46.01 11.47
C ALA A 60 22.11 45.54 12.80
N ILE A 61 21.85 46.23 13.93
CA ILE A 61 22.30 45.84 15.24
C ILE A 61 21.64 44.51 15.70
N VAL A 62 20.34 44.38 15.47
CA VAL A 62 19.53 43.21 15.87
C VAL A 62 19.68 42.05 14.87
N SER A 63 20.25 42.23 13.70
CA SER A 63 20.43 41.19 12.71
C SER A 63 21.45 40.12 13.15
N VAL A 64 21.11 38.85 12.83
CA VAL A 64 22.02 37.73 13.05
C VAL A 64 23.28 37.93 12.22
N PRO A 65 24.51 37.75 12.83
CA PRO A 65 25.73 37.86 12.11
C PRO A 65 25.78 36.95 10.88
N LYS A 66 25.90 37.52 9.70
CA LYS A 66 26.02 36.77 8.44
C LYS A 66 27.50 36.57 8.11
N TYR A 67 27.87 35.37 7.70
CA TYR A 67 29.19 35.08 7.17
C TYR A 67 29.28 35.61 5.73
N HIS A 68 30.05 36.67 5.51
CA HIS A 68 30.32 37.19 4.17
C HIS A 68 31.34 36.31 3.45
N SER A 69 30.85 35.40 2.62
CA SER A 69 31.69 34.57 1.73
C SER A 69 31.96 35.23 0.37
N GLY A 70 31.53 36.48 0.18
CA GLY A 70 31.52 37.19 -1.10
C GLY A 70 32.88 37.40 -1.79
N ASN A 71 34.01 37.18 -1.08
CA ASN A 71 35.35 37.32 -1.67
C ASN A 71 36.00 35.95 -2.03
N ARG A 72 35.25 34.85 -1.97
CA ARG A 72 35.74 33.54 -2.40
C ARG A 72 35.21 33.24 -3.79
N THR A 73 36.04 33.44 -4.80
CA THR A 73 35.75 32.90 -6.13
C THR A 73 35.66 31.36 -6.05
N PRO A 74 34.61 30.74 -6.61
CA PRO A 74 34.51 29.28 -6.67
C PRO A 74 35.73 28.71 -7.40
N ARG A 75 36.57 27.92 -6.69
CA ARG A 75 37.79 27.36 -7.27
C ARG A 75 37.61 26.36 -8.39
N LYS A 76 36.46 25.69 -8.40
CA LYS A 76 36.16 24.58 -9.34
C LYS A 76 35.06 24.88 -10.33
N TYR A 77 34.13 25.75 -10.02
CA TYR A 77 33.09 26.20 -10.94
C TYR A 77 33.46 27.56 -11.49
N THR A 78 33.94 27.55 -12.72
CA THR A 78 34.43 28.78 -13.40
C THR A 78 33.33 29.35 -14.31
N GLU A 79 33.51 30.60 -14.74
CA GLU A 79 32.63 31.25 -15.70
C GLU A 79 32.53 30.47 -17.03
N ALA A 80 33.67 29.90 -17.48
CA ALA A 80 33.69 29.04 -18.68
C ALA A 80 32.78 27.80 -18.55
N ILE A 81 32.75 27.18 -17.36
CA ILE A 81 31.84 26.06 -17.10
C ILE A 81 30.40 26.54 -17.04
N ASP A 82 30.14 27.73 -16.48
CA ASP A 82 28.80 28.30 -16.39
C ASP A 82 28.21 28.55 -17.79
N VAL A 83 28.98 29.18 -18.68
CA VAL A 83 28.60 29.43 -20.09
C VAL A 83 28.38 28.11 -20.84
N LEU A 84 29.27 27.15 -20.70
CA LEU A 84 29.12 25.83 -21.35
C LEU A 84 27.86 25.12 -20.84
N LEU A 85 27.58 25.17 -19.54
CA LEU A 85 26.40 24.57 -18.97
C LEU A 85 25.11 25.26 -19.49
N GLU A 86 25.11 26.56 -19.65
CA GLU A 86 23.98 27.30 -20.25
C GLU A 86 23.74 26.87 -21.71
N LEU A 87 24.79 26.71 -22.49
CA LEU A 87 24.67 26.23 -23.88
C LEU A 87 24.06 24.83 -23.93
N ILE A 88 24.56 23.89 -23.11
CA ILE A 88 24.02 22.52 -23.04
C ILE A 88 22.54 22.52 -22.63
N LEU A 89 22.16 23.34 -21.66
CA LEU A 89 20.78 23.42 -21.22
C LEU A 89 19.85 24.14 -22.23
N ALA A 90 20.39 25.11 -22.98
CA ALA A 90 19.67 25.78 -24.07
C ALA A 90 19.41 24.78 -25.24
N GLU A 91 20.39 23.98 -25.62
CA GLU A 91 20.21 22.91 -26.61
C GLU A 91 19.22 21.86 -26.15
N GLU A 92 19.24 21.48 -24.85
CA GLU A 92 18.24 20.60 -24.27
C GLU A 92 16.82 21.19 -24.36
N ALA A 93 16.67 22.48 -24.08
CA ALA A 93 15.39 23.18 -24.19
C ALA A 93 14.91 23.28 -25.65
N ALA A 94 15.81 23.53 -26.61
CA ALA A 94 15.48 23.54 -28.03
C ALA A 94 15.03 22.12 -28.52
N LYS A 95 15.69 21.07 -28.04
CA LYS A 95 15.28 19.69 -28.29
C LYS A 95 13.90 19.38 -27.69
N ASP A 96 13.64 19.84 -26.46
CA ASP A 96 12.34 19.68 -25.81
C ASP A 96 11.21 20.38 -26.60
N ALA A 97 11.50 21.50 -27.24
CA ALA A 97 10.55 22.21 -28.11
C ALA A 97 10.22 21.43 -29.39
N VAL A 98 11.19 20.76 -29.98
CA VAL A 98 11.02 19.94 -31.19
C VAL A 98 10.36 18.61 -30.91
N LEU A 99 10.80 17.88 -29.87
CA LEU A 99 10.33 16.54 -29.53
C LEU A 99 9.07 16.52 -28.65
N GLY A 100 8.66 17.69 -28.14
CA GLY A 100 7.60 17.82 -27.15
C GLY A 100 8.09 17.57 -25.72
N SER A 101 7.51 18.28 -24.75
CA SER A 101 7.96 18.28 -23.35
C SER A 101 7.90 16.92 -22.62
N ARG A 102 7.29 15.91 -23.22
CA ARG A 102 7.09 14.56 -22.65
C ARG A 102 8.00 13.48 -23.18
N HIS A 103 8.95 13.82 -24.08
CA HIS A 103 9.89 12.81 -24.57
C HIS A 103 10.83 12.30 -23.46
N LYS A 104 11.29 11.05 -23.59
CA LYS A 104 12.14 10.40 -22.58
C LYS A 104 13.65 10.66 -22.78
N GLN A 105 14.05 11.34 -23.86
CA GLN A 105 15.45 11.56 -24.23
C GLN A 105 16.03 12.82 -23.57
N ARG A 106 15.99 12.88 -22.24
CA ARG A 106 16.56 13.98 -21.46
C ARG A 106 17.99 13.67 -21.03
N LEU A 107 18.85 14.69 -21.06
CA LEU A 107 20.22 14.58 -20.57
C LEU A 107 20.22 14.32 -19.07
N THR A 108 20.92 13.26 -18.67
CA THR A 108 21.17 13.00 -17.25
C THR A 108 22.34 13.85 -16.76
N VAL A 109 22.41 14.07 -15.42
CA VAL A 109 23.54 14.75 -14.80
C VAL A 109 24.89 14.10 -15.14
N VAL A 110 24.89 12.77 -15.29
CA VAL A 110 26.11 12.01 -15.66
C VAL A 110 26.56 12.35 -17.08
N GLN A 111 25.63 12.45 -18.02
CA GLN A 111 25.94 12.81 -19.41
C GLN A 111 26.43 14.26 -19.51
N ILE A 112 25.75 15.20 -18.83
CA ILE A 112 26.20 16.60 -18.79
C ILE A 112 27.60 16.70 -18.17
N HIS A 113 27.86 15.96 -17.08
CA HIS A 113 29.20 15.92 -16.47
C HIS A 113 30.25 15.36 -17.44
N GLY A 114 29.90 14.30 -18.21
CA GLY A 114 30.75 13.80 -19.28
C GLY A 114 31.08 14.88 -20.30
N MET A 115 30.09 15.58 -20.86
CA MET A 115 30.24 16.66 -21.84
C MET A 115 31.14 17.79 -21.32
N VAL A 116 30.99 18.18 -20.04
CA VAL A 116 31.82 19.22 -19.42
C VAL A 116 33.28 18.74 -19.26
N ARG A 117 33.49 17.48 -18.92
CA ARG A 117 34.84 16.88 -18.86
C ARG A 117 35.49 16.74 -20.24
N ASP A 118 34.73 16.32 -21.22
CA ASP A 118 35.22 16.19 -22.62
C ASP A 118 35.61 17.56 -23.21
N ALA A 119 34.97 18.66 -22.73
CA ALA A 119 35.37 20.03 -23.03
C ALA A 119 36.64 20.51 -22.25
N GLY A 120 37.27 19.62 -21.49
CA GLY A 120 38.55 19.90 -20.78
C GLY A 120 38.40 20.47 -19.39
N HIS A 121 37.22 20.50 -18.79
CA HIS A 121 36.99 21.06 -17.46
C HIS A 121 36.99 19.99 -16.36
N ASP A 122 37.90 20.12 -15.36
CA ASP A 122 37.92 19.21 -14.19
C ASP A 122 37.03 19.73 -13.07
N ILE A 123 35.78 19.22 -13.02
CA ILE A 123 34.81 19.54 -11.99
C ILE A 123 34.23 18.27 -11.38
N GLY A 124 33.99 18.28 -10.06
CA GLY A 124 33.33 17.16 -9.39
C GLY A 124 31.84 17.07 -9.74
N LYS A 125 31.34 15.84 -9.92
CA LYS A 125 29.95 15.56 -10.29
C LYS A 125 28.94 16.21 -9.31
N THR A 126 29.22 16.18 -8.00
CA THR A 126 28.36 16.78 -6.95
C THR A 126 28.21 18.28 -7.15
N THR A 127 29.33 19.00 -7.32
CA THR A 127 29.33 20.45 -7.53
C THR A 127 28.57 20.83 -8.80
N LEU A 128 28.82 20.12 -9.92
CA LEU A 128 28.11 20.36 -11.17
C LEU A 128 26.61 20.08 -11.03
N SER A 129 26.24 18.99 -10.32
CA SER A 129 24.85 18.64 -10.06
C SER A 129 24.06 19.73 -9.32
N GLU A 130 24.70 20.40 -8.35
CA GLU A 130 24.08 21.52 -7.63
C GLU A 130 23.79 22.69 -8.56
N HIS A 131 24.72 23.07 -9.44
CA HIS A 131 24.53 24.11 -10.44
C HIS A 131 23.48 23.74 -11.50
N ILE A 132 23.49 22.51 -12.03
CA ILE A 132 22.45 22.01 -12.94
C ILE A 132 21.08 22.10 -12.27
N ARG A 133 20.97 21.67 -11.02
CA ARG A 133 19.72 21.74 -10.25
C ARG A 133 19.25 23.17 -10.07
N ALA A 134 20.15 24.09 -9.74
CA ALA A 134 19.83 25.51 -9.59
C ALA A 134 19.32 26.13 -10.93
N LYS A 135 20.01 25.84 -12.04
CA LYS A 135 19.63 26.35 -13.37
C LYS A 135 18.34 25.72 -13.92
N ARG A 136 18.10 24.43 -13.64
CA ARG A 136 16.85 23.71 -13.99
C ARG A 136 15.72 23.99 -13.02
N ALA A 137 15.95 24.67 -11.89
CA ALA A 137 14.92 24.99 -10.93
C ALA A 137 13.90 25.93 -11.59
N LYS A 138 12.79 25.37 -12.05
CA LYS A 138 11.60 26.16 -12.41
C LYS A 138 11.13 26.90 -11.16
N ALA A 139 10.54 28.07 -11.36
CA ALA A 139 9.82 28.75 -10.29
C ALA A 139 8.90 27.74 -9.60
N LYS A 140 9.00 27.60 -8.30
CA LYS A 140 8.12 26.70 -7.55
C LYS A 140 6.71 27.25 -7.69
N GLU A 141 5.88 26.53 -8.43
CA GLU A 141 4.46 26.83 -8.48
C GLU A 141 3.86 26.59 -7.09
N ALA A 142 3.04 27.52 -6.61
CA ALA A 142 2.28 27.31 -5.40
C ALA A 142 1.18 26.28 -5.69
N PHE A 143 1.13 25.20 -4.90
CA PHE A 143 -0.01 24.30 -4.94
C PHE A 143 -1.19 24.96 -4.23
N ILE A 144 -2.31 25.12 -4.94
CA ILE A 144 -3.55 25.60 -4.35
C ILE A 144 -4.15 24.47 -3.53
N ARG A 145 -4.28 24.67 -2.21
CA ARG A 145 -4.94 23.72 -1.34
C ARG A 145 -6.42 23.65 -1.73
N GLN A 146 -6.87 22.43 -2.05
CA GLN A 146 -8.29 22.19 -2.32
C GLN A 146 -8.99 21.86 -1.01
N GLU A 147 -10.17 22.40 -0.80
CA GLU A 147 -11.07 22.09 0.30
C GLU A 147 -12.37 21.55 -0.30
N TYR A 148 -12.93 20.53 0.31
CA TYR A 148 -14.13 19.85 -0.15
C TYR A 148 -15.15 19.81 0.99
N ASP A 149 -16.41 19.92 0.63
CA ASP A 149 -17.50 19.73 1.58
C ASP A 149 -17.62 18.25 1.97
N PHE A 150 -18.14 18.01 3.16
CA PHE A 150 -18.40 16.65 3.63
C PHE A 150 -19.36 15.92 2.70
N GLY A 151 -19.04 14.66 2.38
CA GLY A 151 -19.83 13.83 1.48
C GLY A 151 -19.74 14.18 -0.01
N ALA A 152 -19.01 15.26 -0.37
CA ALA A 152 -18.92 15.68 -1.77
C ALA A 152 -18.03 14.77 -2.61
N ARG A 153 -16.87 14.35 -2.08
CA ARG A 153 -15.83 13.68 -2.88
C ARG A 153 -15.23 12.45 -2.21
N LEU A 154 -15.23 11.35 -2.96
CA LEU A 154 -14.47 10.14 -2.67
C LEU A 154 -13.40 9.93 -3.75
N GLU A 155 -12.21 9.56 -3.38
CA GLU A 155 -11.13 9.21 -4.31
C GLU A 155 -10.84 7.70 -4.22
N TYR A 156 -10.67 7.05 -5.38
CA TYR A 156 -10.40 5.61 -5.51
C TYR A 156 -9.10 5.34 -6.23
N ASP A 157 -8.30 4.40 -5.71
CA ASP A 157 -7.11 3.89 -6.39
C ASP A 157 -6.80 2.44 -6.03
N PHE A 158 -6.04 1.75 -6.90
CA PHE A 158 -5.41 0.49 -6.58
C PHE A 158 -3.95 0.68 -6.18
N GLY A 159 -3.56 0.02 -5.09
CA GLY A 159 -2.15 -0.08 -4.67
C GLY A 159 -1.68 -1.52 -4.62
N GLU A 160 -0.46 -1.79 -5.06
CA GLU A 160 0.17 -3.11 -4.93
C GLU A 160 0.90 -3.23 -3.60
N VAL A 161 0.83 -4.41 -2.98
CA VAL A 161 1.60 -4.80 -1.80
C VAL A 161 2.09 -6.24 -1.96
N LYS A 162 3.30 -6.51 -1.50
CA LYS A 162 3.86 -7.86 -1.48
C LYS A 162 3.73 -8.44 -0.08
N LEU A 163 3.07 -9.58 0.03
CA LEU A 163 2.85 -10.30 1.30
C LEU A 163 3.25 -11.76 1.14
N VAL A 164 3.59 -12.38 2.26
CA VAL A 164 3.74 -13.82 2.37
C VAL A 164 2.47 -14.35 3.04
N ILE A 165 1.71 -15.17 2.33
CA ILE A 165 0.48 -15.79 2.82
C ILE A 165 0.60 -17.29 2.60
N ASP A 166 0.39 -18.08 3.67
CA ASP A 166 0.58 -19.53 3.63
C ASP A 166 1.99 -19.90 3.13
N ASP A 167 3.02 -19.21 3.69
CA ASP A 167 4.44 -19.30 3.33
C ASP A 167 4.78 -18.99 1.86
N GLU A 168 3.82 -18.52 1.05
CA GLU A 168 4.04 -18.15 -0.33
C GLU A 168 4.10 -16.62 -0.52
N LEU A 169 5.19 -16.14 -1.15
CA LEU A 169 5.32 -14.74 -1.53
C LEU A 169 4.42 -14.41 -2.71
N GLY A 170 3.45 -13.51 -2.50
CA GLY A 170 2.53 -13.05 -3.53
C GLY A 170 2.47 -11.53 -3.67
N THR A 171 1.94 -11.08 -4.80
CA THR A 171 1.53 -9.69 -5.00
C THR A 171 0.03 -9.59 -4.81
N TYR A 172 -0.39 -8.73 -3.90
CA TYR A 172 -1.79 -8.46 -3.58
C TYR A 172 -2.14 -7.02 -3.90
N TYR A 173 -3.41 -6.74 -4.05
CA TYR A 173 -3.92 -5.45 -4.49
C TYR A 173 -4.80 -4.84 -3.42
N MET A 174 -4.47 -3.63 -3.00
CA MET A 174 -5.30 -2.83 -2.09
C MET A 174 -6.23 -1.96 -2.91
N ALA A 175 -7.53 -2.16 -2.80
CA ALA A 175 -8.52 -1.19 -3.28
C ALA A 175 -8.67 -0.10 -2.22
N VAL A 176 -8.09 1.07 -2.47
CA VAL A 176 -8.04 2.19 -1.52
C VAL A 176 -9.09 3.22 -1.86
N LEU A 177 -9.90 3.57 -0.89
CA LEU A 177 -10.91 4.62 -0.95
C LEU A 177 -10.59 5.66 0.11
N SER A 178 -10.58 6.93 -0.26
CA SER A 178 -10.26 7.99 0.68
C SER A 178 -11.10 9.23 0.46
N SER A 179 -11.51 9.87 1.56
CA SER A 179 -12.17 11.17 1.55
C SER A 179 -11.19 12.27 1.96
N PRO A 180 -10.96 13.27 1.10
CA PRO A 180 -10.12 14.41 1.47
C PRO A 180 -10.78 15.34 2.49
N ALA A 181 -12.12 15.42 2.54
CA ALA A 181 -12.85 16.29 3.46
C ALA A 181 -12.78 15.77 4.90
N GLY A 182 -13.05 14.48 5.10
CA GLY A 182 -13.00 13.82 6.40
C GLY A 182 -11.60 13.36 6.83
N ASP A 183 -10.58 13.52 5.99
CA ASP A 183 -9.24 12.89 6.13
C ASP A 183 -9.33 11.40 6.45
N PHE A 184 -10.29 10.73 5.82
CA PHE A 184 -10.59 9.32 6.01
C PHE A 184 -10.00 8.48 4.88
N ARG A 185 -9.47 7.30 5.23
CA ARG A 185 -8.93 6.34 4.26
C ARG A 185 -9.24 4.92 4.67
N TRP A 186 -9.70 4.14 3.70
CA TRP A 186 -10.02 2.73 3.89
C TRP A 186 -9.47 1.88 2.74
N ALA A 187 -9.23 0.62 2.99
CA ALA A 187 -8.75 -0.29 1.97
C ALA A 187 -9.25 -1.72 2.20
N TYR A 188 -9.42 -2.43 1.09
CA TYR A 188 -9.69 -3.87 1.05
C TYR A 188 -8.57 -4.58 0.31
N LEU A 189 -8.26 -5.81 0.71
CA LEU A 189 -7.15 -6.58 0.16
C LEU A 189 -7.67 -7.70 -0.77
N TYR A 190 -7.10 -7.77 -1.97
CA TYR A 190 -7.52 -8.73 -3.01
C TYR A 190 -6.32 -9.40 -3.68
N THR A 191 -6.57 -10.52 -4.35
CA THR A 191 -5.58 -11.27 -5.14
C THR A 191 -5.41 -10.71 -6.55
N ASN A 192 -6.32 -9.87 -7.02
CA ASN A 192 -6.28 -9.25 -8.35
C ASN A 192 -6.97 -7.87 -8.35
N GLN A 193 -6.89 -7.16 -9.47
CA GLN A 193 -7.55 -5.86 -9.69
C GLN A 193 -8.55 -5.91 -10.85
N LYS A 194 -9.24 -7.04 -11.04
CA LYS A 194 -10.22 -7.22 -12.09
C LYS A 194 -11.51 -6.44 -11.79
N LYS A 195 -12.39 -6.33 -12.82
CA LYS A 195 -13.68 -5.62 -12.73
C LYS A 195 -14.52 -6.04 -11.52
N GLY A 196 -14.63 -7.34 -11.24
CA GLY A 196 -15.41 -7.84 -10.11
C GLY A 196 -14.93 -7.29 -8.77
N VAL A 197 -13.62 -7.34 -8.52
CA VAL A 197 -12.98 -6.81 -7.31
C VAL A 197 -13.14 -5.28 -7.20
N PHE A 198 -13.02 -4.57 -8.32
CA PHE A 198 -13.25 -3.13 -8.38
C PHE A 198 -14.69 -2.79 -7.95
N MET A 199 -15.68 -3.52 -8.44
CA MET A 199 -17.10 -3.32 -8.08
C MET A 199 -17.36 -3.71 -6.62
N ASP A 200 -16.81 -4.84 -6.16
CA ASP A 200 -16.95 -5.35 -4.80
C ASP A 200 -16.43 -4.36 -3.74
N SER A 201 -15.27 -3.78 -3.98
CA SER A 201 -14.67 -2.80 -3.05
C SER A 201 -15.55 -1.56 -2.85
N HIS A 202 -16.28 -1.11 -3.88
CA HIS A 202 -17.25 -0.02 -3.77
C HIS A 202 -18.46 -0.41 -2.95
N VAL A 203 -19.04 -1.59 -3.25
CA VAL A 203 -20.22 -2.09 -2.53
C VAL A 203 -19.92 -2.22 -1.04
N ARG A 204 -18.80 -2.88 -0.70
CA ARG A 204 -18.33 -3.03 0.70
C ARG A 204 -18.10 -1.69 1.38
N PHE A 205 -17.51 -0.73 0.67
CA PHE A 205 -17.24 0.58 1.22
C PHE A 205 -18.53 1.37 1.48
N PHE A 206 -19.47 1.40 0.53
CA PHE A 206 -20.74 2.12 0.71
C PHE A 206 -21.61 1.50 1.80
N GLU A 207 -21.54 0.18 1.97
CA GLU A 207 -22.17 -0.53 3.08
C GLU A 207 -21.55 -0.12 4.43
N MET A 208 -20.23 -0.18 4.54
CA MET A 208 -19.49 0.23 5.74
C MET A 208 -19.72 1.72 6.07
N ALA A 209 -19.68 2.59 5.06
CA ALA A 209 -19.91 4.02 5.22
C ALA A 209 -21.37 4.35 5.57
N GLY A 210 -22.33 3.47 5.30
CA GLY A 210 -23.75 3.72 5.51
C GLY A 210 -24.34 4.70 4.50
N GLY A 211 -23.70 4.89 3.35
CA GLY A 211 -24.13 5.81 2.29
C GLY A 211 -23.11 5.97 1.19
N CYS A 212 -23.38 6.89 0.28
CA CYS A 212 -22.53 7.14 -0.89
C CYS A 212 -22.19 8.63 -1.02
N TYR A 213 -21.00 8.93 -1.51
CA TYR A 213 -20.54 10.28 -1.81
C TYR A 213 -21.24 10.84 -3.05
N GLU A 214 -21.22 12.15 -3.24
CA GLU A 214 -21.79 12.78 -4.44
C GLU A 214 -20.99 12.46 -5.71
N GLU A 215 -19.66 12.44 -5.58
CA GLU A 215 -18.73 12.18 -6.66
C GLU A 215 -17.66 11.17 -6.22
N THR A 216 -17.32 10.24 -7.12
CA THR A 216 -16.15 9.38 -6.94
C THR A 216 -15.16 9.63 -8.08
N VAL A 217 -13.91 9.91 -7.68
CA VAL A 217 -12.82 10.27 -8.59
C VAL A 217 -11.92 9.06 -8.85
N TYR A 218 -11.66 8.80 -10.11
CA TYR A 218 -10.90 7.67 -10.59
C TYR A 218 -9.73 8.11 -11.47
N ASP A 219 -8.71 7.29 -11.53
CA ASP A 219 -7.70 7.36 -12.58
C ASP A 219 -8.17 6.67 -13.87
N ASN A 220 -7.43 6.85 -14.97
CA ASN A 220 -7.71 6.24 -16.27
C ASN A 220 -7.41 4.71 -16.28
N MET A 221 -7.94 3.99 -15.31
CA MET A 221 -7.79 2.53 -15.25
C MET A 221 -8.81 1.81 -16.15
N LYS A 222 -8.47 0.58 -16.58
CA LYS A 222 -9.33 -0.24 -17.47
C LYS A 222 -10.71 -0.54 -16.89
N ASN A 223 -10.83 -0.59 -15.57
CA ASN A 223 -12.11 -0.81 -14.89
C ASN A 223 -13.07 0.38 -15.00
N VAL A 224 -12.53 1.58 -15.25
CA VAL A 224 -13.28 2.83 -15.35
C VAL A 224 -13.49 3.22 -16.81
N VAL A 225 -12.44 3.16 -17.64
CA VAL A 225 -12.48 3.54 -19.06
C VAL A 225 -12.35 2.29 -19.90
N SER A 226 -13.42 1.94 -20.60
CA SER A 226 -13.46 0.78 -21.51
C SER A 226 -12.75 1.06 -22.85
N ARG A 227 -12.84 2.31 -23.36
CA ARG A 227 -12.22 2.73 -24.62
C ARG A 227 -11.98 4.25 -24.64
N PHE A 228 -10.86 4.64 -25.27
CA PHE A 228 -10.60 6.05 -25.64
C PHE A 228 -11.09 6.28 -27.07
N ILE A 229 -12.01 7.24 -27.29
CA ILE A 229 -12.59 7.54 -28.59
C ILE A 229 -11.85 8.70 -29.28
N GLY A 230 -10.91 9.35 -28.59
CA GLY A 230 -10.12 10.48 -29.08
C GLY A 230 -9.15 10.98 -28.02
N LYS A 231 -8.61 12.19 -28.19
CA LYS A 231 -7.67 12.75 -27.22
C LYS A 231 -8.31 13.10 -25.86
N SER A 232 -9.62 13.35 -25.84
CA SER A 232 -10.35 13.81 -24.64
C SER A 232 -11.63 13.02 -24.35
N GLU A 233 -12.12 12.21 -25.28
CA GLU A 233 -13.39 11.50 -25.10
C GLU A 233 -13.13 10.07 -24.61
N LYS A 234 -13.77 9.70 -23.51
CA LYS A 234 -13.61 8.42 -22.81
C LYS A 234 -14.96 7.70 -22.78
N GLN A 235 -14.96 6.45 -23.20
CA GLN A 235 -16.11 5.56 -22.99
C GLN A 235 -15.95 4.89 -21.63
N LEU A 236 -16.88 5.17 -20.73
CA LEU A 236 -16.88 4.58 -19.39
C LEU A 236 -17.35 3.11 -19.43
N ASN A 237 -16.93 2.35 -18.43
CA ASN A 237 -17.36 0.98 -18.24
C ASN A 237 -18.87 0.95 -17.93
N PRO A 238 -19.69 0.19 -18.71
CA PRO A 238 -21.13 0.14 -18.51
C PRO A 238 -21.56 -0.34 -17.10
N ASP A 239 -20.79 -1.24 -16.48
CA ASP A 239 -21.12 -1.73 -15.14
C ASP A 239 -20.86 -0.67 -14.07
N LEU A 240 -19.81 0.16 -14.23
CA LEU A 240 -19.58 1.32 -13.38
C LEU A 240 -20.69 2.36 -13.55
N ILE A 241 -21.18 2.59 -14.76
CA ILE A 241 -22.33 3.48 -15.01
C ILE A 241 -23.57 2.95 -14.29
N LYS A 242 -23.87 1.65 -14.38
CA LYS A 242 -25.01 1.04 -13.65
C LYS A 242 -24.88 1.23 -12.15
N MET A 243 -23.67 1.00 -11.59
CA MET A 243 -23.40 1.21 -10.18
C MET A 243 -23.60 2.67 -9.78
N SER A 244 -23.09 3.62 -10.58
CA SER A 244 -23.23 5.05 -10.30
C SER A 244 -24.69 5.50 -10.30
N ILE A 245 -25.50 4.98 -11.22
CA ILE A 245 -26.95 5.22 -11.27
C ILE A 245 -27.63 4.60 -10.04
N TYR A 246 -27.25 3.36 -9.68
CA TYR A 246 -27.84 2.67 -8.54
C TYR A 246 -27.57 3.42 -7.22
N TYR A 247 -26.32 3.79 -6.92
CA TYR A 247 -25.97 4.50 -5.70
C TYR A 247 -26.16 6.02 -5.78
N GLY A 248 -26.26 6.57 -6.99
CA GLY A 248 -26.53 7.98 -7.23
C GLY A 248 -25.28 8.87 -7.22
N PHE A 249 -24.06 8.35 -7.37
CA PHE A 249 -22.84 9.15 -7.43
C PHE A 249 -22.46 9.54 -8.87
N LYS A 250 -21.69 10.62 -8.99
CA LYS A 250 -21.09 11.05 -10.27
C LYS A 250 -19.72 10.39 -10.44
N ILE A 251 -19.45 9.92 -11.67
CA ILE A 251 -18.15 9.38 -12.05
C ILE A 251 -17.28 10.53 -12.55
N ASN A 252 -16.17 10.81 -11.88
CA ASN A 252 -15.16 11.75 -12.31
C ASN A 252 -13.87 11.01 -12.66
N VAL A 253 -13.38 11.15 -13.90
CA VAL A 253 -12.16 10.50 -14.35
C VAL A 253 -11.11 11.56 -14.60
N THR A 254 -10.02 11.54 -13.82
CA THR A 254 -8.94 12.53 -13.92
C THR A 254 -8.37 12.62 -15.34
N ASN A 255 -7.84 13.77 -15.69
CA ASN A 255 -7.16 13.94 -16.97
C ASN A 255 -5.84 13.15 -16.98
N CYS A 256 -5.44 12.68 -18.16
CA CYS A 256 -4.15 12.01 -18.30
C CYS A 256 -3.03 12.94 -17.82
N PHE A 257 -2.22 12.48 -16.89
CA PHE A 257 -1.07 13.19 -16.29
C PHE A 257 -1.40 14.35 -15.34
N SER A 258 -2.60 14.41 -14.79
CA SER A 258 -3.00 15.40 -13.79
C SER A 258 -2.95 14.80 -12.37
N GLY A 259 -1.78 14.36 -11.93
CA GLY A 259 -1.59 13.77 -10.58
C GLY A 259 -2.04 14.69 -9.44
N ASN A 260 -2.12 15.99 -9.69
CA ASN A 260 -2.59 16.96 -8.70
C ASN A 260 -4.10 16.86 -8.41
N GLU A 261 -4.89 16.23 -9.30
CA GLU A 261 -6.34 16.08 -9.13
C GLU A 261 -6.73 14.96 -8.16
N LYS A 262 -5.77 14.09 -7.78
CA LYS A 262 -6.01 12.86 -6.98
C LYS A 262 -4.94 12.69 -5.87
N GLY A 263 -4.49 13.80 -5.30
CA GLY A 263 -3.36 13.80 -4.37
C GLY A 263 -3.62 13.07 -3.06
N HIS A 264 -4.85 13.00 -2.59
CA HIS A 264 -5.18 12.40 -1.29
C HIS A 264 -5.08 10.88 -1.34
N VAL A 265 -5.67 10.22 -2.36
CA VAL A 265 -5.64 8.75 -2.43
C VAL A 265 -4.25 8.20 -2.83
N GLU A 266 -3.49 8.88 -3.69
CA GLU A 266 -2.11 8.48 -4.00
C GLU A 266 -1.23 8.53 -2.74
N GLY A 267 -1.39 9.58 -1.93
CA GLY A 267 -0.80 9.67 -0.60
C GLY A 267 -1.27 8.55 0.31
N SER A 268 -2.57 8.22 0.29
CA SER A 268 -3.19 7.18 1.11
C SER A 268 -2.67 5.78 0.76
N VAL A 269 -2.53 5.42 -0.51
CA VAL A 269 -1.91 4.16 -0.95
C VAL A 269 -0.51 3.99 -0.36
N LYS A 270 0.32 5.03 -0.48
CA LYS A 270 1.69 5.01 0.07
C LYS A 270 1.70 4.94 1.60
N ILE A 271 0.83 5.69 2.26
CA ILE A 271 0.72 5.72 3.73
C ILE A 271 0.29 4.35 4.24
N ILE A 272 -0.77 3.76 3.68
CA ILE A 272 -1.28 2.45 4.09
C ILE A 272 -0.19 1.39 3.90
N ARG A 273 0.40 1.29 2.71
CA ARG A 273 1.47 0.32 2.42
C ARG A 273 2.61 0.41 3.45
N ASN A 274 3.08 1.62 3.72
CA ASN A 274 4.26 1.81 4.57
C ASN A 274 3.94 1.72 6.07
N LYS A 275 2.78 2.18 6.52
CA LYS A 275 2.44 2.16 7.95
C LYS A 275 1.86 0.83 8.41
N VAL A 276 1.13 0.12 7.53
CA VAL A 276 0.49 -1.14 7.87
C VAL A 276 1.44 -2.31 7.62
N PHE A 277 1.89 -2.46 6.38
CA PHE A 277 2.61 -3.67 5.95
C PHE A 277 4.13 -3.61 6.05
N ALA A 278 4.72 -2.46 6.44
CA ALA A 278 6.16 -2.41 6.70
C ALA A 278 6.56 -3.17 7.97
N ALA A 279 5.69 -3.21 8.99
CA ALA A 279 5.97 -3.88 10.26
C ALA A 279 5.60 -5.38 10.24
N LYS A 280 4.55 -5.76 9.49
CA LYS A 280 4.09 -7.15 9.36
C LYS A 280 3.67 -7.41 7.93
N TYR A 281 4.26 -8.42 7.32
CA TYR A 281 4.03 -8.80 5.92
C TYR A 281 3.77 -10.31 5.74
N GLN A 282 3.76 -11.09 6.82
CA GLN A 282 3.51 -12.53 6.84
C GLN A 282 2.20 -12.82 7.57
N PHE A 283 1.36 -13.67 6.98
CA PHE A 283 0.04 -14.04 7.49
C PHE A 283 -0.27 -15.48 7.08
N ASP A 284 -1.06 -16.18 7.91
CA ASP A 284 -1.50 -17.54 7.62
C ASP A 284 -2.54 -17.56 6.48
N THR A 285 -3.46 -16.58 6.48
CA THR A 285 -4.49 -16.45 5.43
C THR A 285 -4.63 -15.01 4.93
N LEU A 286 -5.26 -14.85 3.76
CA LEU A 286 -5.62 -13.53 3.24
C LEU A 286 -6.63 -12.82 4.17
N ALA A 287 -7.52 -13.58 4.82
CA ALA A 287 -8.47 -13.03 5.79
C ALA A 287 -7.77 -12.43 7.02
N ASP A 288 -6.71 -13.09 7.52
CA ASP A 288 -5.89 -12.56 8.62
C ASP A 288 -5.16 -11.27 8.22
N ALA A 289 -4.66 -11.22 6.98
CA ALA A 289 -4.03 -10.02 6.44
C ALA A 289 -5.05 -8.87 6.30
N GLU A 290 -6.28 -9.16 5.88
CA GLU A 290 -7.36 -8.17 5.77
C GLU A 290 -7.86 -7.71 7.14
N ALA A 291 -8.00 -8.62 8.12
CA ALA A 291 -8.34 -8.27 9.49
C ALA A 291 -7.28 -7.36 10.13
N TYR A 292 -6.00 -7.69 9.93
CA TYR A 292 -4.89 -6.83 10.37
C TYR A 292 -4.91 -5.45 9.70
N LEU A 293 -5.17 -5.40 8.39
CA LEU A 293 -5.32 -4.14 7.65
C LEU A 293 -6.45 -3.30 8.26
N SER A 294 -7.62 -3.89 8.49
CA SER A 294 -8.79 -3.20 9.05
C SER A 294 -8.51 -2.62 10.43
N GLU A 295 -7.92 -3.40 11.36
CA GLU A 295 -7.50 -2.93 12.69
C GLU A 295 -6.59 -1.70 12.60
N LYS A 296 -5.59 -1.75 11.70
CA LYS A 296 -4.65 -0.63 11.54
C LYS A 296 -5.30 0.59 10.91
N LEU A 297 -6.24 0.40 9.99
CA LEU A 297 -6.99 1.50 9.38
C LEU A 297 -7.94 2.17 10.37
N GLU A 298 -8.63 1.43 11.22
CA GLU A 298 -9.46 1.96 12.30
C GLU A 298 -8.62 2.89 13.18
N LYS A 299 -7.47 2.40 13.66
CA LYS A 299 -6.55 3.19 14.48
C LYS A 299 -6.00 4.42 13.74
N MET A 300 -5.74 4.32 12.44
CA MET A 300 -5.26 5.45 11.64
C MET A 300 -6.32 6.53 11.45
N ASN A 301 -7.59 6.16 11.49
CA ASN A 301 -8.74 7.05 11.30
C ASN A 301 -9.31 7.60 12.62
N GLU A 302 -8.75 7.29 13.79
CA GLU A 302 -9.22 7.80 15.09
C GLU A 302 -9.31 9.34 15.15
N GLY A 303 -8.50 10.04 14.37
CA GLY A 303 -8.51 11.52 14.26
C GLY A 303 -9.26 12.07 13.04
N SER A 304 -9.90 11.22 12.24
CA SER A 304 -10.64 11.65 11.05
C SER A 304 -11.99 12.27 11.42
N MET A 305 -12.54 13.06 10.50
CA MET A 305 -13.88 13.63 10.63
C MET A 305 -14.95 12.75 9.96
N PHE A 306 -14.67 11.45 9.78
CA PHE A 306 -15.55 10.54 9.04
C PHE A 306 -16.93 10.39 9.65
N GLU A 307 -17.06 10.32 10.98
CA GLU A 307 -18.36 10.22 11.64
C GLU A 307 -19.23 11.46 11.42
N GLU A 308 -18.62 12.65 11.29
CA GLU A 308 -19.34 13.84 10.92
C GLU A 308 -19.69 13.83 9.41
N GLU A 309 -18.74 13.43 8.58
CA GLU A 309 -18.92 13.33 7.13
C GLU A 309 -20.03 12.33 6.74
N ARG A 310 -20.16 11.21 7.47
CA ARG A 310 -21.23 10.21 7.26
C ARG A 310 -22.64 10.81 7.26
N LYS A 311 -22.87 11.86 8.04
CA LYS A 311 -24.18 12.54 8.11
C LYS A 311 -24.52 13.30 6.81
N HIS A 312 -23.52 13.56 5.98
CA HIS A 312 -23.65 14.28 4.71
C HIS A 312 -23.63 13.37 3.49
N LEU A 313 -23.46 12.06 3.70
CA LEU A 313 -23.52 11.09 2.61
C LEU A 313 -24.95 11.00 2.03
N ARG A 314 -25.04 10.62 0.76
CA ARG A 314 -26.32 10.23 0.16
C ARG A 314 -26.91 9.04 0.91
N PRO A 315 -28.23 8.93 0.98
CA PRO A 315 -28.90 7.87 1.73
C PRO A 315 -28.39 6.48 1.34
N TYR A 316 -28.20 5.64 2.35
CA TYR A 316 -27.83 4.23 2.17
C TYR A 316 -28.78 3.51 1.22
N ARG A 317 -28.20 2.71 0.35
CA ARG A 317 -28.91 1.72 -0.48
C ARG A 317 -28.36 0.33 -0.20
N PRO A 318 -29.20 -0.71 -0.22
CA PRO A 318 -28.73 -2.09 -0.04
C PRO A 318 -27.58 -2.42 -1.00
N PRO A 319 -26.70 -3.38 -0.63
CA PRO A 319 -25.60 -3.78 -1.50
C PRO A 319 -26.10 -4.18 -2.90
N LEU A 320 -25.45 -3.64 -3.93
CA LEU A 320 -25.73 -4.03 -5.31
C LEU A 320 -25.34 -5.49 -5.52
N GLU A 321 -26.26 -6.28 -6.04
CA GLU A 321 -25.96 -7.67 -6.39
C GLU A 321 -24.95 -7.74 -7.55
N LEU A 322 -23.77 -8.25 -7.27
CA LEU A 322 -22.66 -8.34 -8.22
C LEU A 322 -22.50 -9.72 -8.84
N ALA A 323 -23.28 -10.70 -8.40
CA ALA A 323 -23.16 -12.07 -8.90
C ALA A 323 -23.55 -12.19 -10.37
N GLU A 324 -22.73 -12.86 -11.14
CA GLU A 324 -23.13 -13.42 -12.42
C GLU A 324 -23.93 -14.70 -12.16
N ILE A 325 -25.18 -14.70 -12.63
CA ILE A 325 -26.13 -15.80 -12.37
C ILE A 325 -26.16 -16.72 -13.56
N SER A 326 -26.03 -18.03 -13.35
CA SER A 326 -26.14 -19.04 -14.37
C SER A 326 -26.90 -20.29 -13.87
N ASP A 327 -27.76 -20.84 -14.71
CA ASP A 327 -28.36 -22.17 -14.48
C ASP A 327 -27.43 -23.23 -15.06
N GLN A 328 -27.06 -24.20 -14.24
CA GLN A 328 -26.12 -25.24 -14.66
C GLN A 328 -26.63 -26.62 -14.27
N LYS A 329 -26.43 -27.59 -15.14
CA LYS A 329 -26.68 -28.99 -14.83
C LYS A 329 -25.45 -29.57 -14.15
N VAL A 330 -25.63 -30.16 -12.96
CA VAL A 330 -24.58 -30.84 -12.24
C VAL A 330 -24.14 -32.09 -13.04
N ASP A 331 -22.84 -32.21 -13.26
CA ASP A 331 -22.24 -33.30 -14.02
C ASP A 331 -22.22 -34.64 -13.24
N LYS A 332 -21.79 -35.71 -13.89
CA LYS A 332 -21.72 -37.07 -13.29
C LYS A 332 -20.65 -37.19 -12.19
N TYR A 333 -19.75 -36.23 -12.08
CA TYR A 333 -18.73 -36.18 -11.04
C TYR A 333 -19.10 -35.25 -9.90
N SER A 334 -20.32 -34.72 -9.91
CA SER A 334 -20.84 -33.79 -8.92
C SER A 334 -20.16 -32.42 -8.96
N PHE A 335 -19.91 -31.88 -10.17
CA PHE A 335 -19.35 -30.55 -10.40
C PHE A 335 -20.29 -29.62 -11.14
N VAL A 336 -20.14 -28.34 -10.83
CA VAL A 336 -20.52 -27.20 -11.68
C VAL A 336 -19.26 -26.52 -12.21
N ARG A 337 -19.36 -25.85 -13.36
CA ARG A 337 -18.23 -25.21 -14.03
C ARG A 337 -18.41 -23.71 -14.12
N VAL A 338 -17.48 -22.94 -13.53
CA VAL A 338 -17.46 -21.47 -13.60
C VAL A 338 -16.06 -21.02 -14.01
N ASP A 339 -15.97 -20.11 -15.00
CA ASP A 339 -14.70 -19.56 -15.52
C ASP A 339 -13.65 -20.63 -15.85
N ASN A 340 -14.10 -21.75 -16.46
CA ASN A 340 -13.28 -22.92 -16.76
C ASN A 340 -12.74 -23.70 -15.57
N ASN A 341 -13.15 -23.39 -14.33
CA ASN A 341 -12.82 -24.11 -13.11
C ASN A 341 -14.00 -24.97 -12.63
N PHE A 342 -13.71 -26.00 -11.84
CA PHE A 342 -14.68 -26.99 -11.38
C PHE A 342 -14.92 -26.86 -9.89
N TYR A 343 -16.18 -26.83 -9.47
CA TYR A 343 -16.60 -26.70 -8.07
C TYR A 343 -17.52 -27.84 -7.69
N SER A 344 -17.15 -28.59 -6.64
CA SER A 344 -17.97 -29.70 -6.22
C SER A 344 -19.28 -29.25 -5.58
N VAL A 345 -20.33 -30.03 -5.76
CA VAL A 345 -21.61 -29.84 -5.11
C VAL A 345 -22.07 -31.17 -4.48
N PRO A 346 -23.00 -31.20 -3.52
CA PRO A 346 -23.47 -32.44 -2.94
C PRO A 346 -23.94 -33.45 -4.00
N ASP A 347 -23.55 -34.72 -3.83
CA ASP A 347 -23.72 -35.80 -4.79
C ASP A 347 -25.19 -36.12 -5.13
N TYR A 348 -26.13 -35.80 -4.25
CA TYR A 348 -27.58 -35.97 -4.51
C TYR A 348 -28.12 -35.00 -5.59
N LEU A 349 -27.31 -33.99 -5.97
CA LEU A 349 -27.64 -33.03 -7.02
C LEU A 349 -27.21 -33.48 -8.43
N VAL A 350 -26.49 -34.59 -8.57
CA VAL A 350 -26.04 -35.09 -9.88
C VAL A 350 -27.21 -35.23 -10.85
N GLY A 351 -27.04 -34.62 -12.03
CA GLY A 351 -28.04 -34.60 -13.09
C GLY A 351 -29.18 -33.58 -12.91
N ARG A 352 -29.22 -32.88 -11.78
CA ARG A 352 -30.18 -31.79 -11.51
C ARG A 352 -29.65 -30.46 -11.97
N ASN A 353 -30.52 -29.50 -12.24
CA ASN A 353 -30.16 -28.11 -12.47
C ASN A 353 -30.05 -27.38 -11.14
N VAL A 354 -29.00 -26.53 -11.02
CA VAL A 354 -28.74 -25.68 -9.89
C VAL A 354 -28.46 -24.26 -10.35
N LEU A 355 -28.85 -23.28 -9.55
CA LEU A 355 -28.54 -21.88 -9.78
C LEU A 355 -27.17 -21.60 -9.20
N VAL A 356 -26.25 -21.10 -10.01
CA VAL A 356 -24.90 -20.73 -9.60
C VAL A 356 -24.79 -19.22 -9.62
N LYS A 357 -24.45 -18.63 -8.48
CA LYS A 357 -24.08 -17.22 -8.31
C LYS A 357 -22.55 -17.11 -8.22
N SER A 358 -21.93 -16.50 -9.23
CA SER A 358 -20.49 -16.25 -9.27
C SER A 358 -20.21 -14.83 -8.84
N TYR A 359 -19.74 -14.65 -7.61
CA TYR A 359 -19.25 -13.39 -7.08
C TYR A 359 -17.77 -13.17 -7.46
N PRO A 360 -17.19 -11.98 -7.20
CA PRO A 360 -15.77 -11.72 -7.46
C PRO A 360 -14.81 -12.65 -6.75
N THR A 361 -15.13 -13.06 -5.51
CA THR A 361 -14.25 -13.84 -4.63
C THR A 361 -14.79 -15.22 -4.28
N GLU A 362 -16.10 -15.48 -4.48
CA GLU A 362 -16.74 -16.74 -4.14
C GLU A 362 -17.74 -17.22 -5.19
N ILE A 363 -18.03 -18.51 -5.17
CA ILE A 363 -19.10 -19.15 -5.92
C ILE A 363 -20.11 -19.68 -4.91
N VAL A 364 -21.39 -19.35 -5.09
CA VAL A 364 -22.49 -19.86 -4.25
C VAL A 364 -23.47 -20.64 -5.10
N VAL A 365 -23.78 -21.84 -4.68
CA VAL A 365 -24.72 -22.74 -5.41
C VAL A 365 -26.04 -22.84 -4.64
N TYR A 366 -27.13 -22.70 -5.38
CA TYR A 366 -28.48 -22.80 -4.87
C TYR A 366 -29.23 -23.93 -5.57
N SER A 367 -30.04 -24.66 -4.82
CA SER A 367 -30.97 -25.63 -5.33
C SER A 367 -32.38 -25.40 -4.73
N VAL A 368 -33.37 -25.27 -5.57
CA VAL A 368 -34.78 -25.00 -5.16
C VAL A 368 -34.85 -23.79 -4.19
N GLY A 369 -34.13 -22.71 -4.50
CA GLY A 369 -34.14 -21.48 -3.70
C GLY A 369 -33.27 -21.49 -2.43
N ASN A 370 -32.73 -22.64 -2.00
CA ASN A 370 -31.89 -22.75 -0.82
C ASN A 370 -30.39 -22.76 -1.18
N LYS A 371 -29.56 -22.07 -0.39
CA LYS A 371 -28.11 -22.16 -0.49
C LYS A 371 -27.68 -23.59 -0.13
N VAL A 372 -26.92 -24.23 -1.02
CA VAL A 372 -26.45 -25.61 -0.86
C VAL A 372 -25.00 -25.65 -0.43
N CYS A 373 -24.14 -24.89 -1.10
CA CYS A 373 -22.74 -24.78 -0.79
C CYS A 373 -22.14 -23.48 -1.31
N SER A 374 -20.95 -23.17 -0.84
CA SER A 374 -20.12 -22.08 -1.37
C SER A 374 -18.66 -22.52 -1.48
N HIS A 375 -17.95 -21.93 -2.42
CA HIS A 375 -16.52 -22.15 -2.65
C HIS A 375 -15.82 -20.83 -2.84
N LYS A 376 -14.58 -20.75 -2.37
CA LYS A 376 -13.68 -19.65 -2.77
C LYS A 376 -13.42 -19.76 -4.27
N LYS A 377 -13.58 -18.65 -4.99
CA LYS A 377 -13.39 -18.61 -6.44
C LYS A 377 -11.92 -18.86 -6.78
N LYS A 378 -11.68 -19.80 -7.71
CA LYS A 378 -10.36 -20.09 -8.25
C LYS A 378 -9.99 -19.12 -9.35
N GLU A 379 -8.74 -18.68 -9.41
CA GLU A 379 -8.25 -17.69 -10.38
C GLU A 379 -7.55 -18.31 -11.60
N GLY A 380 -7.14 -19.57 -11.50
CA GLY A 380 -6.50 -20.32 -12.58
C GLY A 380 -7.46 -20.86 -13.63
N PHE A 381 -6.94 -21.75 -14.48
CA PHE A 381 -7.71 -22.48 -15.49
C PHE A 381 -7.68 -23.95 -15.20
N HIS A 382 -8.83 -24.63 -15.33
CA HIS A 382 -9.00 -26.05 -15.08
C HIS A 382 -8.67 -26.47 -13.63
N GLU A 383 -8.70 -25.53 -12.71
CA GLU A 383 -8.57 -25.84 -11.29
C GLU A 383 -9.84 -26.45 -10.74
N THR A 384 -9.68 -27.23 -9.68
CA THR A 384 -10.79 -27.91 -9.02
C THR A 384 -10.86 -27.50 -7.56
N SER A 385 -12.05 -27.11 -7.09
CA SER A 385 -12.38 -26.91 -5.68
C SER A 385 -13.29 -28.03 -5.22
N VAL A 386 -12.77 -28.91 -4.34
CA VAL A 386 -13.49 -30.13 -3.91
C VAL A 386 -13.67 -30.13 -2.40
N GLU A 387 -14.89 -30.33 -1.96
CA GLU A 387 -15.22 -30.60 -0.57
C GLU A 387 -15.62 -32.05 -0.38
N ILE A 388 -14.94 -32.77 0.53
CA ILE A 388 -15.15 -34.20 0.77
C ILE A 388 -16.59 -34.49 1.27
N VAL A 389 -17.16 -33.54 2.01
CA VAL A 389 -18.52 -33.63 2.54
C VAL A 389 -19.60 -33.78 1.43
N HIS A 390 -19.30 -33.30 0.24
CA HIS A 390 -20.20 -33.40 -0.90
C HIS A 390 -20.39 -34.83 -1.44
N TYR A 391 -19.52 -35.76 -1.05
CA TYR A 391 -19.49 -37.14 -1.59
C TYR A 391 -19.75 -38.21 -0.53
N LEU A 392 -20.09 -37.85 0.70
CA LEU A 392 -20.18 -38.80 1.82
C LEU A 392 -21.25 -39.87 1.56
N ASP A 393 -22.39 -39.55 0.96
CA ASP A 393 -23.42 -40.54 0.63
C ASP A 393 -22.98 -41.51 -0.48
N THR A 394 -22.21 -41.04 -1.44
CA THR A 394 -21.59 -41.92 -2.46
C THR A 394 -20.50 -42.75 -1.86
N PHE A 395 -19.66 -42.24 -0.97
CA PHE A 395 -18.63 -43.01 -0.29
C PHE A 395 -19.21 -44.07 0.66
N MET A 396 -20.32 -43.78 1.33
CA MET A 396 -21.05 -44.79 2.13
C MET A 396 -21.48 -45.99 1.28
N ARG A 397 -21.93 -45.74 0.06
CA ARG A 397 -22.31 -46.80 -0.89
C ARG A 397 -21.12 -47.50 -1.53
N LYS A 398 -19.99 -46.78 -1.69
CA LYS A 398 -18.76 -47.28 -2.36
C LYS A 398 -17.50 -46.93 -1.53
N PRO A 399 -17.31 -47.50 -0.33
CA PRO A 399 -16.20 -47.10 0.56
C PRO A 399 -14.83 -47.26 -0.08
N GLY A 400 -14.64 -48.22 -0.95
CA GLY A 400 -13.38 -48.49 -1.64
C GLY A 400 -12.96 -47.37 -2.61
N ALA A 401 -13.85 -46.46 -2.99
CA ALA A 401 -13.53 -45.32 -3.84
C ALA A 401 -12.82 -44.17 -3.07
N LEU A 402 -12.96 -44.13 -1.74
CA LEU A 402 -12.45 -43.04 -0.91
C LEU A 402 -10.93 -42.84 -1.06
N LYS A 403 -10.14 -43.91 -0.90
CA LYS A 403 -8.66 -43.88 -0.87
C LYS A 403 -8.05 -43.15 -2.08
N ASN A 404 -8.61 -43.34 -3.27
CA ASN A 404 -8.10 -42.81 -4.51
C ASN A 404 -8.90 -41.58 -5.00
N SER A 405 -9.85 -41.08 -4.21
CA SER A 405 -10.69 -39.95 -4.60
C SER A 405 -9.90 -38.63 -4.59
N VAL A 406 -10.22 -37.73 -5.51
CA VAL A 406 -9.70 -36.37 -5.52
C VAL A 406 -10.11 -35.65 -4.23
N ALA A 407 -11.29 -35.94 -3.70
CA ALA A 407 -11.82 -35.31 -2.50
C ALA A 407 -10.97 -35.59 -1.24
N LEU A 408 -10.47 -36.81 -1.06
CA LEU A 408 -9.55 -37.11 0.05
C LEU A 408 -8.14 -36.58 -0.23
N ARG A 409 -7.67 -36.69 -1.48
CA ARG A 409 -6.32 -36.26 -1.87
C ARG A 409 -6.12 -34.76 -1.83
N SER A 410 -7.16 -33.95 -2.00
CA SER A 410 -7.10 -32.49 -1.93
C SER A 410 -6.96 -31.95 -0.49
N LYS A 411 -7.12 -32.80 0.53
CA LYS A 411 -7.03 -32.42 1.95
C LYS A 411 -5.92 -33.28 2.60
N GLU A 412 -4.69 -32.77 2.62
CA GLU A 412 -3.51 -33.52 3.09
C GLU A 412 -3.67 -34.02 4.52
N GLU A 413 -4.23 -33.22 5.41
CA GLU A 413 -4.48 -33.57 6.80
C GLU A 413 -5.42 -34.77 6.92
N LEU A 414 -6.57 -34.74 6.22
CA LEU A 414 -7.51 -35.89 6.22
C LEU A 414 -6.90 -37.12 5.60
N ARG A 415 -6.11 -36.94 4.54
CA ARG A 415 -5.40 -38.05 3.90
C ARG A 415 -4.40 -38.68 4.84
N ALA A 416 -3.58 -37.90 5.55
CA ALA A 416 -2.62 -38.36 6.51
C ALA A 416 -3.29 -39.16 7.65
N VAL A 417 -4.41 -38.68 8.18
CA VAL A 417 -5.21 -39.37 9.20
C VAL A 417 -5.79 -40.66 8.65
N TYR A 418 -6.36 -40.63 7.43
CA TYR A 418 -6.90 -41.84 6.80
C TYR A 418 -5.81 -42.92 6.58
N ASP A 419 -4.71 -42.54 5.95
CA ASP A 419 -3.61 -43.47 5.64
C ASP A 419 -2.99 -44.06 6.91
N LYS A 420 -2.86 -43.29 7.98
CA LYS A 420 -2.27 -43.71 9.24
C LYS A 420 -3.20 -44.58 10.08
N TYR A 421 -4.49 -44.27 10.14
CA TYR A 421 -5.40 -44.82 11.15
C TYR A 421 -6.60 -45.59 10.59
N PHE A 422 -7.04 -45.27 9.36
CA PHE A 422 -8.26 -45.82 8.80
C PHE A 422 -8.03 -46.66 7.53
N THR A 423 -6.77 -47.02 7.22
CA THR A 423 -6.49 -47.93 6.09
C THR A 423 -7.19 -49.26 6.33
N GLY A 424 -8.07 -49.64 5.38
CA GLY A 424 -8.96 -50.80 5.50
C GLY A 424 -10.28 -50.56 6.27
N LYS A 425 -10.45 -49.39 6.88
CA LYS A 425 -11.64 -48.99 7.67
C LYS A 425 -12.36 -47.79 7.07
N ALA A 426 -12.44 -47.75 5.73
CA ALA A 426 -13.02 -46.59 5.01
C ALA A 426 -14.44 -46.27 5.45
N ARG A 427 -15.27 -47.27 5.80
CA ARG A 427 -16.64 -47.06 6.23
C ARG A 427 -16.71 -46.30 7.57
N GLU A 428 -15.91 -46.73 8.56
CA GLU A 428 -15.81 -46.07 9.87
C GLU A 428 -15.38 -44.59 9.72
N PHE A 429 -14.34 -44.34 8.89
CA PHE A 429 -13.91 -43.00 8.59
C PHE A 429 -15.04 -42.13 7.99
N ILE A 430 -15.79 -42.65 7.01
CA ILE A 430 -16.89 -41.93 6.34
C ILE A 430 -18.05 -41.66 7.30
N GLU A 431 -18.38 -42.62 8.19
CA GLU A 431 -19.42 -42.48 9.21
C GLU A 431 -19.10 -41.31 10.15
N ILE A 432 -17.87 -41.27 10.68
CA ILE A 432 -17.41 -40.19 11.56
C ILE A 432 -17.44 -38.84 10.81
N MET A 433 -16.95 -38.81 9.56
CA MET A 433 -17.03 -37.60 8.72
C MET A 433 -18.46 -37.13 8.51
N LYS A 434 -19.41 -38.03 8.31
CA LYS A 434 -20.81 -37.73 8.09
C LYS A 434 -21.51 -37.17 9.32
N GLU A 435 -21.21 -37.74 10.50
CA GLU A 435 -21.72 -37.29 11.80
C GLU A 435 -21.19 -35.89 12.19
N ASN A 436 -20.10 -35.48 11.59
CA ASN A 436 -19.43 -34.19 11.88
C ASN A 436 -19.29 -33.31 10.63
N ALA A 437 -20.18 -33.46 9.65
CA ALA A 437 -20.10 -32.77 8.37
C ALA A 437 -20.32 -31.24 8.46
N ASP A 438 -20.88 -30.77 9.56
CA ASP A 438 -21.12 -29.37 9.90
C ASP A 438 -19.94 -28.66 10.60
N LYS A 439 -18.90 -29.43 10.99
CA LYS A 439 -17.74 -28.90 11.72
C LYS A 439 -16.60 -28.50 10.79
N GLU A 440 -15.78 -27.59 11.29
CA GLU A 440 -14.56 -27.18 10.60
C GLU A 440 -13.52 -28.31 10.50
N LEU A 441 -12.75 -28.32 9.42
CA LEU A 441 -11.78 -29.37 9.12
C LEU A 441 -10.81 -29.70 10.29
N PRO A 442 -10.20 -28.71 10.98
CA PRO A 442 -9.31 -29.02 12.11
C PRO A 442 -10.00 -29.73 13.28
N GLU A 443 -11.28 -29.46 13.51
CA GLU A 443 -12.07 -30.11 14.54
C GLU A 443 -12.41 -31.55 14.15
N VAL A 444 -12.78 -31.76 12.89
CA VAL A 444 -13.06 -33.09 12.34
C VAL A 444 -11.81 -33.98 12.41
N VAL A 445 -10.65 -33.43 12.10
CA VAL A 445 -9.36 -34.12 12.22
C VAL A 445 -9.10 -34.59 13.67
N LYS A 446 -9.34 -33.74 14.66
CA LYS A 446 -9.22 -34.06 16.09
C LYS A 446 -10.20 -35.18 16.49
N ILE A 447 -11.44 -35.10 16.03
CA ILE A 447 -12.47 -36.13 16.31
C ILE A 447 -12.06 -37.50 15.69
N LEU A 448 -11.57 -37.51 14.46
CA LEU A 448 -11.10 -38.71 13.80
C LEU A 448 -9.91 -39.35 14.54
N ILE A 449 -9.01 -38.53 15.05
CA ILE A 449 -7.88 -39.01 15.87
C ILE A 449 -8.39 -39.58 17.21
N ALA A 450 -9.30 -38.89 17.91
CA ALA A 450 -9.86 -39.30 19.17
C ALA A 450 -10.74 -40.57 19.07
N ALA A 451 -11.52 -40.72 18.01
CA ALA A 451 -12.37 -41.91 17.78
C ALA A 451 -11.56 -43.21 17.68
N LYS A 452 -10.34 -43.14 17.18
CA LYS A 452 -9.43 -44.30 17.15
C LYS A 452 -8.98 -44.73 18.54
N ASP A 453 -8.75 -43.79 19.45
CA ASP A 453 -8.21 -44.05 20.79
C ASP A 453 -9.27 -44.66 21.73
N SER A 454 -10.56 -44.48 21.45
CA SER A 454 -11.65 -45.15 22.17
C SER A 454 -11.75 -46.66 21.90
N GLY A 455 -11.08 -47.19 20.87
CA GLY A 455 -11.00 -48.60 20.51
C GLY A 455 -9.73 -49.35 20.98
N ARG A 456 -8.74 -48.68 21.56
CA ARG A 456 -7.51 -49.28 22.11
C ARG A 456 -7.03 -48.46 23.31
N ASN A 457 -7.07 -49.10 24.49
CA ASN A 457 -6.38 -48.61 25.66
C ASN A 457 -4.86 -48.61 25.45
N ALA A 458 -4.21 -47.56 25.91
CA ALA A 458 -2.79 -47.32 26.04
C ALA A 458 -2.06 -46.71 24.84
N ASP A 459 -1.51 -45.54 25.09
CA ASP A 459 -0.48 -44.72 24.43
C ASP A 459 -0.93 -43.30 23.93
N ALA A 460 -1.98 -42.74 24.53
CA ALA A 460 -2.46 -41.39 24.17
C ALA A 460 -1.48 -40.27 24.52
N ALA A 461 -0.64 -40.40 25.50
CA ALA A 461 0.28 -39.35 25.96
C ALA A 461 1.46 -39.11 25.00
N THR A 462 1.89 -40.13 24.25
CA THR A 462 3.08 -40.07 23.38
C THR A 462 2.82 -39.45 22.01
N LEU A 463 1.56 -39.25 21.60
CA LEU A 463 1.19 -38.79 20.26
C LEU A 463 0.85 -37.28 20.22
N GLU A 464 0.27 -36.74 21.28
CA GLU A 464 0.10 -35.28 21.44
C GLU A 464 1.46 -34.60 21.57
N ASP A 465 2.41 -35.20 22.32
CA ASP A 465 3.77 -34.67 22.44
C ASP A 465 4.53 -34.68 21.10
N ASN A 466 4.37 -35.72 20.26
CA ASN A 466 5.07 -35.78 18.97
C ASN A 466 4.52 -34.82 17.89
N ILE A 467 3.23 -34.48 17.92
CA ILE A 467 2.64 -33.49 16.98
C ILE A 467 2.95 -32.08 17.46
N MET A 468 2.87 -31.83 18.77
CA MET A 468 3.32 -30.58 19.39
C MET A 468 4.83 -30.37 19.22
N GLU A 469 5.67 -31.42 19.44
CA GLU A 469 7.11 -31.33 19.26
C GLU A 469 7.52 -31.05 17.80
N LYS A 470 6.87 -31.65 16.82
CA LYS A 470 7.15 -31.35 15.40
C LYS A 470 6.69 -29.94 14.99
N THR A 471 5.56 -29.46 15.52
CA THR A 471 5.08 -28.11 15.27
C THR A 471 5.96 -27.08 15.99
N VAL A 472 6.35 -27.37 17.25
CA VAL A 472 7.25 -26.51 18.03
C VAL A 472 8.69 -26.61 17.51
N SER A 473 9.18 -27.75 17.08
CA SER A 473 10.53 -27.89 16.49
C SER A 473 10.61 -27.26 15.10
N GLY A 474 9.53 -27.28 14.32
CA GLY A 474 9.43 -26.54 13.06
C GLY A 474 9.49 -25.02 13.27
N LEU A 475 8.76 -24.50 14.25
CA LEU A 475 8.77 -23.08 14.65
C LEU A 475 10.11 -22.67 15.29
N THR A 476 10.74 -23.56 16.09
CA THR A 476 12.04 -23.30 16.73
C THR A 476 13.19 -23.39 15.71
N ALA A 477 13.13 -24.29 14.74
CA ALA A 477 14.09 -24.35 13.65
C ALA A 477 14.00 -23.15 12.71
N LEU A 478 12.79 -22.63 12.45
CA LEU A 478 12.58 -21.37 11.72
C LEU A 478 13.11 -20.17 12.51
N SER A 479 12.85 -20.07 13.81
CA SER A 479 13.36 -18.97 14.63
C SER A 479 14.89 -19.01 14.79
N ALA A 480 15.52 -20.19 14.83
CA ALA A 480 16.97 -20.37 14.86
C ALA A 480 17.64 -20.01 13.50
N LEU A 481 16.96 -20.27 12.38
CA LEU A 481 17.42 -19.89 11.05
C LEU A 481 17.35 -18.36 10.81
N PHE A 482 16.40 -17.67 11.43
CA PHE A 482 16.26 -16.22 11.33
C PHE A 482 16.98 -15.46 12.45
N GLY A 483 17.21 -16.06 13.63
CA GLY A 483 17.93 -15.48 14.76
C GLY A 483 19.45 -15.42 14.58
N SER A 484 20.05 -16.26 13.73
CA SER A 484 21.49 -16.30 13.51
C SER A 484 22.01 -15.42 12.35
N LYS A 485 21.15 -14.69 11.64
CA LYS A 485 21.55 -13.77 10.58
C LYS A 485 21.42 -12.27 10.91
N GLY A 486 21.05 -11.94 12.14
CA GLY A 486 20.83 -10.56 12.59
C GLY A 486 21.95 -9.93 13.42
N GLY A 487 23.10 -10.56 13.58
CA GLY A 487 24.14 -10.11 14.50
C GLY A 487 25.56 -10.10 13.97
N GLU A 488 25.82 -9.50 12.79
CA GLU A 488 27.19 -9.10 12.43
C GLU A 488 27.16 -8.31 11.14
N ARG A 489 26.99 -7.00 11.27
CA ARG A 489 27.47 -5.94 10.34
C ARG A 489 26.95 -4.60 10.78
N TYR A 490 27.63 -3.98 11.76
CA TYR A 490 27.84 -2.54 11.92
C TYR A 490 28.77 -2.33 13.11
N ALA A 491 30.05 -2.54 12.85
CA ALA A 491 31.17 -1.92 13.58
C ALA A 491 32.38 -1.94 12.62
N ASN A 492 32.45 -0.89 11.84
CA ASN A 492 33.66 -0.14 11.47
C ASN A 492 33.27 0.96 10.47
#